data_a1d09500a5548c01bedb4fb75700328f
#
_entry.id   a1d09500a5548c01bedb4fb75700328f
#
_cell.length_a   1.000
_cell.length_b   1.000
_cell.length_c   1.000
_cell.angle_alpha   90.00
_cell.angle_beta   90.00
_cell.angle_gamma   90.00
#
_symmetry.space_group_name_H-M   'P 1'
#
loop_
_entity.id
_entity.type
_entity.pdbx_description
1 polymer ?
#
loop_
_entity_poly.entity_id
_entity_poly.type
_entity_poly.pdbx_seq_one_letter_code
_entity_poly.pdbx_strand_id
1 'polypeptide(L)'
;MGEIANALNDRSFGAFLLVFALPNLIPLPPGATMVLGLPMVFVAWQMVIGYQKVWLPRTLANYTVDRATFQRMVTRVSPWLRNAETWVRPRNWPLDGPIRERLFGVFSLLLSITCVLPIPFGNWLPAFAVAILGVAHTERDGNCLALGVMAGIVSIVVAGLVLAFTGAVLIRLF
;
A
#
# COMPACT_ATOMS: atom_id res chain seq x y z
N MET A 1 26.90 -9.19 -10.01
CA MET A 1 25.69 -9.92 -10.40
C MET A 1 24.68 -10.05 -9.24
N GLY A 2 25.10 -10.45 -8.02
CA GLY A 2 24.20 -10.58 -6.88
C GLY A 2 23.54 -9.27 -6.41
N GLU A 3 24.25 -8.14 -6.42
CA GLU A 3 23.71 -6.85 -6.01
C GLU A 3 22.64 -6.31 -6.96
N ILE A 4 22.79 -6.54 -8.27
CA ILE A 4 21.79 -6.15 -9.27
C ILE A 4 20.51 -7.00 -9.13
N ALA A 5 20.67 -8.29 -8.87
CA ALA A 5 19.54 -9.19 -8.65
C ALA A 5 18.77 -8.81 -7.35
N ASN A 6 19.47 -8.42 -6.29
CA ASN A 6 18.86 -7.96 -5.05
C ASN A 6 18.14 -6.61 -5.25
N ALA A 7 18.74 -5.66 -5.93
CA ALA A 7 18.12 -4.36 -6.23
C ALA A 7 16.85 -4.48 -7.08
N LEU A 8 16.80 -5.44 -8.01
CA LEU A 8 15.59 -5.75 -8.80
C LEU A 8 14.52 -6.47 -7.96
N ASN A 9 14.94 -7.31 -6.99
CA ASN A 9 14.01 -7.99 -6.08
C ASN A 9 13.38 -7.02 -5.08
N ASP A 10 14.15 -6.08 -4.52
CA ASP A 10 13.65 -5.08 -3.56
C ASP A 10 12.59 -4.19 -4.21
N ARG A 11 12.80 -3.77 -5.47
CA ARG A 11 11.83 -2.97 -6.22
C ARG A 11 10.50 -3.69 -6.46
N SER A 12 10.48 -5.02 -6.44
CA SER A 12 9.26 -5.79 -6.67
C SER A 12 8.22 -5.57 -5.56
N PHE A 13 8.62 -5.47 -4.29
CA PHE A 13 7.69 -5.23 -3.19
C PHE A 13 6.94 -3.89 -3.33
N GLY A 14 7.66 -2.80 -3.63
CA GLY A 14 7.06 -1.50 -3.88
C GLY A 14 6.07 -1.52 -5.03
N ALA A 15 6.45 -2.13 -6.15
CA ALA A 15 5.60 -2.26 -7.33
C ALA A 15 4.32 -3.07 -7.03
N PHE A 16 4.42 -4.18 -6.27
CA PHE A 16 3.25 -4.97 -5.88
C PHE A 16 2.33 -4.20 -4.92
N LEU A 17 2.90 -3.51 -3.91
CA LEU A 17 2.12 -2.66 -3.01
C LEU A 17 1.36 -1.59 -3.80
N LEU A 18 2.02 -0.93 -4.77
CA LEU A 18 1.40 0.06 -5.64
C LEU A 18 0.25 -0.55 -6.45
N VAL A 19 0.51 -1.64 -7.16
CA VAL A 19 -0.49 -2.30 -8.03
C VAL A 19 -1.74 -2.73 -7.23
N PHE A 20 -1.56 -3.24 -6.02
CA PHE A 20 -2.69 -3.66 -5.18
C PHE A 20 -3.35 -2.50 -4.43
N ALA A 21 -2.66 -1.38 -4.21
CA ALA A 21 -3.26 -0.18 -3.63
C ALA A 21 -4.16 0.54 -4.63
N LEU A 22 -3.82 0.56 -5.93
CA LEU A 22 -4.55 1.28 -6.97
C LEU A 22 -6.05 0.94 -7.03
N PRO A 23 -6.49 -0.33 -6.99
CA PRO A 23 -7.91 -0.67 -6.95
C PRO A 23 -8.64 -0.08 -5.76
N ASN A 24 -7.98 0.00 -4.60
CA ASN A 24 -8.57 0.51 -3.37
C ASN A 24 -8.70 2.04 -3.33
N LEU A 25 -8.10 2.77 -4.28
CA LEU A 25 -8.29 4.22 -4.45
C LEU A 25 -9.65 4.58 -5.06
N ILE A 26 -10.34 3.62 -5.66
CA ILE A 26 -11.68 3.83 -6.20
C ILE A 26 -12.68 3.48 -5.10
N PRO A 27 -13.70 4.32 -4.83
CA PRO A 27 -14.75 3.98 -3.90
C PRO A 27 -15.50 2.75 -4.40
N LEU A 28 -15.17 1.60 -3.84
CA LEU A 28 -15.79 0.31 -4.11
C LEU A 28 -16.82 0.00 -3.01
N PRO A 29 -17.83 -0.82 -3.29
CA PRO A 29 -18.79 -1.24 -2.27
C PRO A 29 -18.07 -1.98 -1.12
N PRO A 30 -18.58 -1.85 0.12
CA PRO A 30 -18.05 -2.55 1.28
C PRO A 30 -17.93 -4.06 0.99
N GLY A 31 -16.78 -4.64 1.29
CA GLY A 31 -16.46 -6.05 0.99
C GLY A 31 -15.53 -6.25 -0.20
N ALA A 32 -15.64 -5.48 -1.28
CA ALA A 32 -14.68 -5.54 -2.39
C ALA A 32 -13.29 -5.06 -1.96
N THR A 33 -13.23 -4.02 -1.12
CA THR A 33 -11.98 -3.50 -0.55
C THR A 33 -11.29 -4.49 0.39
N MET A 34 -12.05 -5.32 1.13
CA MET A 34 -11.48 -6.39 1.96
C MET A 34 -10.70 -7.38 1.11
N VAL A 35 -11.30 -7.81 0.02
CA VAL A 35 -10.70 -8.80 -0.88
C VAL A 35 -9.48 -8.23 -1.59
N LEU A 36 -9.56 -6.99 -2.08
CA LEU A 36 -8.47 -6.31 -2.78
C LEU A 36 -7.34 -5.86 -1.84
N GLY A 37 -7.64 -5.66 -0.56
CA GLY A 37 -6.64 -5.34 0.46
C GLY A 37 -5.82 -6.55 0.94
N LEU A 38 -6.36 -7.77 0.87
CA LEU A 38 -5.67 -8.98 1.32
C LEU A 38 -4.29 -9.19 0.64
N PRO A 39 -4.14 -9.03 -0.68
CA PRO A 39 -2.83 -9.12 -1.32
C PRO A 39 -1.83 -8.10 -0.78
N MET A 40 -2.27 -6.88 -0.44
CA MET A 40 -1.40 -5.85 0.17
C MET A 40 -0.89 -6.29 1.53
N VAL A 41 -1.79 -6.80 2.39
CA VAL A 41 -1.44 -7.35 3.70
C VAL A 41 -0.41 -8.48 3.55
N PHE A 42 -0.63 -9.37 2.58
CA PHE A 42 0.25 -10.50 2.33
C PHE A 42 1.64 -10.08 1.84
N VAL A 43 1.73 -9.11 0.95
CA VAL A 43 2.99 -8.56 0.45
C VAL A 43 3.75 -7.84 1.57
N ALA A 44 3.05 -6.97 2.33
CA ALA A 44 3.65 -6.25 3.46
C ALA A 44 4.13 -7.21 4.57
N TRP A 45 3.39 -8.28 4.86
CA TRP A 45 3.79 -9.33 5.80
C TRP A 45 5.09 -10.02 5.39
N GLN A 46 5.27 -10.31 4.10
CA GLN A 46 6.50 -10.91 3.58
C GLN A 46 7.70 -9.98 3.79
N MET A 47 7.52 -8.66 3.63
CA MET A 47 8.59 -7.68 3.93
C MET A 47 8.97 -7.70 5.41
N VAL A 48 8.01 -7.82 6.32
CA VAL A 48 8.29 -7.91 7.77
C VAL A 48 9.13 -9.12 8.11
N ILE A 49 8.82 -10.27 7.51
CA ILE A 49 9.59 -11.52 7.73
C ILE A 49 10.97 -11.44 7.07
N GLY A 50 11.15 -10.56 6.07
CA GLY A 50 12.43 -10.39 5.36
C GLY A 50 12.58 -11.32 4.15
N TYR A 51 11.48 -11.66 3.49
CA TYR A 51 11.55 -12.36 2.21
C TYR A 51 12.23 -11.47 1.17
N GLN A 52 13.14 -12.07 0.39
CA GLN A 52 13.86 -11.36 -0.68
C GLN A 52 13.05 -11.25 -1.98
N LYS A 53 12.00 -12.05 -2.13
CA LYS A 53 11.12 -12.08 -3.31
C LYS A 53 9.68 -12.16 -2.89
N VAL A 54 8.83 -11.42 -3.60
CA VAL A 54 7.38 -11.53 -3.41
C VAL A 54 6.93 -12.91 -3.91
N TRP A 55 6.33 -13.68 -3.01
CA TRP A 55 5.69 -14.94 -3.33
C TRP A 55 4.16 -14.75 -3.22
N LEU A 56 3.47 -14.90 -4.33
CA LEU A 56 2.00 -14.87 -4.33
C LEU A 56 1.46 -16.29 -4.52
N PRO A 57 0.61 -16.77 -3.60
CA PRO A 57 -0.09 -18.04 -3.81
C PRO A 57 -0.97 -17.93 -5.07
N ARG A 58 -1.10 -19.05 -5.79
CA ARG A 58 -1.88 -19.10 -7.04
C ARG A 58 -3.34 -18.65 -6.88
N THR A 59 -3.89 -18.82 -5.70
CA THR A 59 -5.22 -18.34 -5.33
C THR A 59 -5.32 -16.81 -5.35
N LEU A 60 -4.31 -16.09 -4.90
CA LEU A 60 -4.23 -14.63 -4.93
C LEU A 60 -3.82 -14.11 -6.33
N ALA A 61 -2.97 -14.84 -7.04
CA ALA A 61 -2.58 -14.50 -8.41
C ALA A 61 -3.75 -14.68 -9.41
N ASN A 62 -4.67 -15.62 -9.13
CA ASN A 62 -5.86 -15.87 -9.94
C ASN A 62 -7.04 -14.94 -9.57
N TYR A 63 -6.89 -14.07 -8.58
CA TYR A 63 -7.87 -13.04 -8.29
C TYR A 63 -7.79 -12.00 -9.41
N THR A 64 -8.45 -12.31 -10.50
CA THR A 64 -8.58 -11.44 -11.67
C THR A 64 -9.50 -10.27 -11.32
N VAL A 65 -8.91 -9.11 -11.11
CA VAL A 65 -9.63 -7.87 -11.34
C VAL A 65 -10.05 -7.89 -12.80
N ASP A 66 -11.34 -7.73 -13.09
CA ASP A 66 -11.85 -7.72 -14.45
C ASP A 66 -11.00 -6.80 -15.32
N ARG A 67 -10.57 -7.29 -16.47
CA ARG A 67 -9.64 -6.63 -17.38
C ARG A 67 -10.08 -5.20 -17.74
N ALA A 68 -11.40 -5.00 -17.88
CA ALA A 68 -11.96 -3.69 -18.15
C ALA A 68 -11.85 -2.74 -16.96
N THR A 69 -11.97 -3.26 -15.75
CA THR A 69 -11.79 -2.49 -14.51
C THR A 69 -10.31 -2.14 -14.30
N PHE A 70 -9.41 -3.09 -14.54
CA PHE A 70 -7.96 -2.84 -14.47
C PHE A 70 -7.50 -1.80 -15.51
N GLN A 71 -7.98 -1.89 -16.76
CA GLN A 71 -7.66 -0.89 -17.77
C GLN A 71 -8.18 0.50 -17.40
N ARG A 72 -9.40 0.63 -16.88
CA ARG A 72 -9.94 1.90 -16.38
C ARG A 72 -9.11 2.47 -15.23
N MET A 73 -8.62 1.63 -14.34
CA MET A 73 -7.73 2.03 -13.25
C MET A 73 -6.41 2.55 -13.80
N VAL A 74 -5.76 1.78 -14.66
CA VAL A 74 -4.49 2.17 -15.29
C VAL A 74 -4.62 3.49 -16.05
N THR A 75 -5.66 3.66 -16.86
CA THR A 75 -5.87 4.90 -17.61
C THR A 75 -6.14 6.11 -16.71
N ARG A 76 -6.80 5.91 -15.56
CA ARG A 76 -7.10 6.99 -14.62
C ARG A 76 -5.90 7.38 -13.76
N VAL A 77 -5.03 6.44 -13.44
CA VAL A 77 -3.84 6.63 -12.59
C VAL A 77 -2.60 6.96 -13.41
N SER A 78 -2.53 6.50 -14.67
CA SER A 78 -1.40 6.75 -15.58
C SER A 78 -0.97 8.22 -15.68
N PRO A 79 -1.87 9.23 -15.83
CA PRO A 79 -1.46 10.62 -15.87
C PRO A 79 -0.84 11.10 -14.54
N TRP A 80 -1.32 10.58 -13.41
CA TRP A 80 -0.74 10.87 -12.10
C TRP A 80 0.63 10.25 -11.92
N LEU A 81 0.80 8.99 -12.36
CA LEU A 81 2.11 8.32 -12.36
C LEU A 81 3.12 9.05 -13.25
N ARG A 82 2.75 9.43 -14.45
CA ARG A 82 3.63 10.19 -15.36
C ARG A 82 4.04 11.55 -14.78
N ASN A 83 3.12 12.25 -14.12
CA ASN A 83 3.46 13.48 -13.43
C ASN A 83 4.34 13.20 -12.20
N ALA A 84 4.08 12.13 -11.46
CA ALA A 84 4.90 11.72 -10.32
C ALA A 84 6.33 11.34 -10.77
N GLU A 85 6.50 10.64 -11.90
CA GLU A 85 7.81 10.29 -12.46
C GLU A 85 8.70 11.52 -12.72
N THR A 86 8.12 12.69 -13.01
CA THR A 86 8.90 13.92 -13.19
C THR A 86 9.40 14.51 -11.87
N TRP A 87 8.72 14.22 -10.76
CA TRP A 87 9.03 14.74 -9.41
C TRP A 87 9.82 13.75 -8.56
N VAL A 88 9.61 12.45 -8.80
CA VAL A 88 10.24 11.37 -8.08
C VAL A 88 11.63 11.12 -8.68
N ARG A 89 12.66 11.27 -7.86
CA ARG A 89 14.05 11.02 -8.24
C ARG A 89 14.74 10.25 -7.13
N PRO A 90 15.63 9.29 -7.46
CA PRO A 90 16.40 8.57 -6.45
C PRO A 90 17.27 9.56 -5.67
N ARG A 91 16.87 9.84 -4.42
CA ARG A 91 17.57 10.78 -3.53
C ARG A 91 17.29 10.48 -2.06
N ASN A 92 18.33 10.64 -1.24
CA ASN A 92 18.24 10.52 0.22
C ASN A 92 17.48 9.27 0.70
N TRP A 93 17.78 8.10 0.08
CA TRP A 93 17.11 6.86 0.46
C TRP A 93 17.53 6.40 1.86
N PRO A 94 16.64 6.42 2.87
CA PRO A 94 17.00 6.09 4.25
C PRO A 94 16.90 4.60 4.57
N LEU A 95 16.33 3.78 3.68
CA LEU A 95 15.99 2.39 3.97
C LEU A 95 17.09 1.38 3.56
N ASP A 96 18.35 1.79 3.60
CA ASP A 96 19.45 0.87 3.39
C ASP A 96 19.64 -0.03 4.63
N GLY A 97 19.39 -1.31 4.44
CA GLY A 97 19.58 -2.35 5.46
C GLY A 97 18.32 -3.09 5.87
N PRO A 98 18.47 -4.36 6.30
CA PRO A 98 17.35 -5.28 6.52
C PRO A 98 16.40 -4.84 7.64
N ILE A 99 16.89 -4.14 8.66
CA ILE A 99 16.06 -3.66 9.77
C ILE A 99 15.12 -2.55 9.31
N ARG A 100 15.63 -1.61 8.51
CA ARG A 100 14.85 -0.47 8.02
C ARG A 100 13.80 -0.90 7.02
N GLU A 101 14.12 -1.88 6.16
CA GLU A 101 13.14 -2.50 5.26
C GLU A 101 12.02 -3.22 6.01
N ARG A 102 12.35 -3.92 7.11
CA ARG A 102 11.34 -4.52 7.98
C ARG A 102 10.46 -3.48 8.64
N LEU A 103 11.01 -2.36 9.10
CA LEU A 103 10.21 -1.25 9.66
C LEU A 103 9.26 -0.67 8.62
N PHE A 104 9.73 -0.48 7.38
CA PHE A 104 8.86 -0.09 6.26
C PHE A 104 7.77 -1.13 6.02
N GLY A 105 8.12 -2.42 6.05
CA GLY A 105 7.17 -3.52 5.96
C GLY A 105 6.11 -3.49 7.06
N VAL A 106 6.51 -3.25 8.33
CA VAL A 106 5.59 -3.12 9.47
C VAL A 106 4.62 -1.95 9.27
N PHE A 107 5.14 -0.80 8.85
CA PHE A 107 4.30 0.38 8.60
C PHE A 107 3.31 0.15 7.45
N SER A 108 3.79 -0.43 6.35
CA SER A 108 2.95 -0.81 5.20
C SER A 108 1.90 -1.87 5.58
N LEU A 109 2.26 -2.80 6.47
CA LEU A 109 1.34 -3.82 6.99
C LEU A 109 0.21 -3.20 7.82
N LEU A 110 0.55 -2.27 8.73
CA LEU A 110 -0.46 -1.55 9.52
C LEU A 110 -1.45 -0.80 8.63
N LEU A 111 -0.97 -0.10 7.60
CA LEU A 111 -1.81 0.60 6.64
C LEU A 111 -2.67 -0.37 5.81
N SER A 112 -2.09 -1.49 5.39
CA SER A 112 -2.81 -2.52 4.63
C SER A 112 -3.92 -3.15 5.46
N ILE A 113 -3.68 -3.44 6.74
CA ILE A 113 -4.70 -3.93 7.68
C ILE A 113 -5.80 -2.87 7.86
N THR A 114 -5.42 -1.60 8.03
CA THR A 114 -6.40 -0.49 8.12
C THR A 114 -7.26 -0.39 6.86
N CYS A 115 -6.68 -0.64 5.69
CA CYS A 115 -7.41 -0.65 4.42
C CYS A 115 -8.40 -1.82 4.30
N VAL A 116 -8.10 -2.97 4.92
CA VAL A 116 -8.99 -4.15 4.93
C VAL A 116 -10.16 -3.99 5.89
N LEU A 117 -10.01 -3.17 6.95
CA LEU A 117 -11.10 -2.92 7.89
C LEU A 117 -12.28 -2.23 7.17
N PRO A 118 -13.52 -2.70 7.40
CA PRO A 118 -14.71 -2.13 6.77
C PRO A 118 -15.10 -0.78 7.38
N ILE A 119 -14.24 0.22 7.22
CA ILE A 119 -14.50 1.58 7.70
C ILE A 119 -15.19 2.35 6.57
N PRO A 120 -16.43 2.82 6.76
CA PRO A 120 -17.13 3.60 5.74
C PRO A 120 -16.29 4.82 5.34
N PHE A 121 -16.02 4.96 4.04
CA PHE A 121 -15.20 6.03 3.44
C PHE A 121 -13.74 6.12 3.96
N GLY A 122 -13.32 5.22 4.86
CA GLY A 122 -11.98 5.25 5.47
C GLY A 122 -10.88 4.58 4.66
N ASN A 123 -11.22 3.75 3.68
CA ASN A 123 -10.25 2.86 3.02
C ASN A 123 -9.36 3.54 1.97
N TRP A 124 -9.80 4.66 1.38
CA TRP A 124 -9.03 5.33 0.32
C TRP A 124 -7.79 6.07 0.85
N LEU A 125 -7.83 6.61 2.08
CA LEU A 125 -6.70 7.29 2.71
C LEU A 125 -5.51 6.34 2.95
N PRO A 126 -5.69 5.16 3.62
CA PRO A 126 -4.59 4.21 3.77
C PRO A 126 -4.14 3.63 2.43
N ALA A 127 -5.04 3.38 1.48
CA ALA A 127 -4.68 2.93 0.15
C ALA A 127 -3.81 3.96 -0.59
N PHE A 128 -4.14 5.25 -0.48
CA PHE A 128 -3.36 6.34 -1.04
C PHE A 128 -1.96 6.41 -0.42
N ALA A 129 -1.87 6.29 0.91
CA ALA A 129 -0.60 6.26 1.60
C ALA A 129 0.27 5.08 1.15
N VAL A 130 -0.31 3.86 1.05
CA VAL A 130 0.41 2.67 0.56
C VAL A 130 0.84 2.83 -0.91
N ALA A 131 0.02 3.47 -1.75
CA ALA A 131 0.41 3.75 -3.14
C ALA A 131 1.64 4.67 -3.21
N ILE A 132 1.67 5.75 -2.41
CA ILE A 132 2.83 6.64 -2.33
C ILE A 132 4.06 5.89 -1.80
N LEU A 133 3.91 5.09 -0.76
CA LEU A 133 4.98 4.27 -0.21
C LEU A 133 5.51 3.26 -1.23
N GLY A 134 4.62 2.65 -2.02
CA GLY A 134 5.00 1.76 -3.10
C GLY A 134 5.85 2.44 -4.17
N VAL A 135 5.46 3.65 -4.60
CA VAL A 135 6.25 4.48 -5.52
C VAL A 135 7.59 4.85 -4.90
N ALA A 136 7.59 5.35 -3.65
CA ALA A 136 8.80 5.74 -2.94
C ALA A 136 9.81 4.59 -2.84
N HIS A 137 9.33 3.38 -2.55
CA HIS A 137 10.18 2.18 -2.44
C HIS A 137 10.72 1.74 -3.80
N THR A 138 9.89 1.79 -4.84
CA THR A 138 10.30 1.42 -6.22
C THR A 138 11.35 2.37 -6.77
N GLU A 139 11.17 3.67 -6.56
CA GLU A 139 12.03 4.71 -7.11
C GLU A 139 13.16 5.14 -6.17
N ARG A 140 13.18 4.62 -4.93
CA ARG A 140 14.14 4.98 -3.87
C ARG A 140 14.20 6.49 -3.61
N ASP A 141 13.04 7.14 -3.55
CA ASP A 141 12.94 8.57 -3.22
C ASP A 141 12.57 8.77 -1.74
N GLY A 142 13.50 9.30 -0.97
CA GLY A 142 13.31 9.59 0.46
C GLY A 142 12.26 10.68 0.73
N ASN A 143 12.07 11.66 -0.16
CA ASN A 143 11.05 12.68 -0.01
C ASN A 143 9.65 12.10 -0.24
N CYS A 144 9.51 11.26 -1.26
CA CYS A 144 8.27 10.54 -1.52
C CYS A 144 7.94 9.59 -0.35
N LEU A 145 8.97 8.95 0.24
CA LEU A 145 8.83 8.14 1.44
C LEU A 145 8.29 8.96 2.62
N ALA A 146 8.85 10.14 2.88
CA ALA A 146 8.39 11.01 3.95
C ALA A 146 6.93 11.43 3.75
N LEU A 147 6.53 11.78 2.53
CA LEU A 147 5.13 12.08 2.19
C LEU A 147 4.21 10.87 2.43
N GLY A 148 4.63 9.67 2.02
CA GLY A 148 3.87 8.44 2.24
C GLY A 148 3.72 8.12 3.72
N VAL A 149 4.77 8.31 4.52
CA VAL A 149 4.73 8.12 5.98
C VAL A 149 3.79 9.14 6.63
N MET A 150 3.88 10.41 6.27
CA MET A 150 2.98 11.45 6.79
C MET A 150 1.51 11.15 6.45
N ALA A 151 1.22 10.82 5.19
CA ALA A 151 -0.11 10.43 4.76
C ALA A 151 -0.61 9.18 5.51
N GLY A 152 0.28 8.22 5.76
CA GLY A 152 -0.01 7.01 6.52
C GLY A 152 -0.34 7.27 7.98
N ILE A 153 0.41 8.13 8.66
CA ILE A 153 0.14 8.53 10.04
C ILE A 153 -1.24 9.21 10.13
N VAL A 154 -1.50 10.18 9.24
CA VAL A 154 -2.82 10.85 9.17
C VAL A 154 -3.93 9.83 8.96
N SER A 155 -3.73 8.88 8.07
CA SER A 155 -4.70 7.81 7.80
C SER A 155 -5.01 6.95 9.02
N ILE A 156 -3.98 6.52 9.76
CA ILE A 156 -4.14 5.71 10.98
C ILE A 156 -4.89 6.51 12.06
N VAL A 157 -4.54 7.79 12.24
CA VAL A 157 -5.23 8.67 13.20
C VAL A 157 -6.71 8.83 12.84
N VAL A 158 -7.01 9.11 11.57
CA VAL A 158 -8.41 9.25 11.10
C VAL A 158 -9.17 7.94 11.29
N ALA A 159 -8.58 6.80 10.91
CA ALA A 159 -9.21 5.50 11.10
C ALA A 159 -9.48 5.19 12.59
N GLY A 160 -8.52 5.49 13.47
CA GLY A 160 -8.66 5.33 14.92
C GLY A 160 -9.78 6.20 15.49
N LEU A 161 -9.90 7.47 15.06
CA LEU A 161 -10.97 8.37 15.48
C LEU A 161 -12.35 7.86 15.03
N VAL A 162 -12.48 7.41 13.79
CA VAL A 162 -13.73 6.84 13.26
C VAL A 162 -14.13 5.59 14.04
N LEU A 163 -13.20 4.69 14.31
CA LEU A 163 -13.47 3.48 15.11
C LEU A 163 -13.87 3.82 16.55
N ALA A 164 -13.18 4.76 17.18
CA ALA A 164 -13.51 5.21 18.56
C ALA A 164 -14.90 5.84 18.60
N PHE A 165 -15.25 6.70 17.63
CA PHE A 165 -16.56 7.33 17.54
C PHE A 165 -17.67 6.30 17.32
N THR A 166 -17.48 5.37 16.38
CA THR A 166 -18.44 4.31 16.09
C THR A 166 -18.64 3.40 17.30
N GLY A 167 -17.55 3.02 18.00
CA GLY A 167 -17.61 2.24 19.22
C GLY A 167 -18.37 2.96 20.34
N ALA A 168 -18.12 4.25 20.55
CA ALA A 168 -18.82 5.06 21.56
C ALA A 168 -20.33 5.19 21.28
N VAL A 169 -20.72 5.31 20.00
CA VAL A 169 -22.13 5.35 19.60
C VAL A 169 -22.81 4.01 19.86
N LEU A 170 -22.15 2.90 19.51
CA LEU A 170 -22.69 1.56 19.75
C LEU A 170 -22.91 1.28 21.24
N ILE A 171 -21.94 1.62 22.10
CA ILE A 171 -22.04 1.43 23.57
C ILE A 171 -23.20 2.26 24.17
N ARG A 172 -23.56 3.40 23.56
CA ARG A 172 -24.68 4.22 24.03
C ARG A 172 -26.06 3.74 23.54
N LEU A 173 -26.07 2.94 22.46
CA LEU A 173 -27.31 2.42 21.87
C LEU A 173 -27.74 1.07 22.46
N PHE A 174 -26.80 0.34 23.07
CA PHE A 174 -27.00 -0.94 23.75
C PHE A 174 -26.69 -0.84 25.24
#